data_d27f94f89c0aafa815f2ccd813f6e170
#
_entry.id   d27f94f89c0aafa815f2ccd813f6e170
#
_cell.length_a   1.000
_cell.length_b   1.000
_cell.length_c   1.000
_cell.angle_alpha   90.00
_cell.angle_beta   90.00
_cell.angle_gamma   90.00
#
_symmetry.space_group_name_H-M   'P 1'
#
loop_
_entity.id
_entity.type
_entity.pdbx_description
1 polymer ?
#
loop_
_entity_poly.entity_id
_entity_poly.type
_entity_poly.pdbx_seq_one_letter_code
_entity_poly.pdbx_strand_id
1 'polypeptide(L)'
;MDQIQKVAFQRVFKTPGVKNQVADIAKKASWTPLLSAADGTKVTCSPNLNAPETTPGEERTFGDGNEVVGGIPISLGSSPTEFAAVIRRQPQSVIAQLKKMMCEEVGVYIFDINGMIGCLADNPSNPTKYEPIPIFSMFVGDYSFGGYDGTGSNNISWKFKPNWSDNLVFVKPQDFNPLTDLVNPDSDSSSEI
;
A
#
# COMPACT_ATOMS: atom_id res chain seq x y z
N MET A 1 -10.83 -9.80 4.19
CA MET A 1 -9.82 -8.87 4.73
C MET A 1 -10.52 -7.88 5.62
N ASP A 2 -10.02 -7.73 6.82
CA ASP A 2 -10.59 -6.80 7.80
C ASP A 2 -9.85 -5.46 7.77
N GLN A 3 -9.77 -4.77 8.89
CA GLN A 3 -9.12 -3.47 8.98
C GLN A 3 -7.63 -3.54 8.61
N ILE A 4 -7.18 -2.69 7.72
CA ILE A 4 -5.77 -2.55 7.34
C ILE A 4 -5.00 -1.98 8.54
N GLN A 5 -3.92 -2.65 8.94
CA GLN A 5 -3.08 -2.22 10.06
C GLN A 5 -1.71 -1.73 9.63
N LYS A 6 -1.18 -2.29 8.56
CA LYS A 6 0.17 -2.02 8.09
C LYS A 6 0.26 -2.24 6.59
N VAL A 7 1.20 -1.61 5.93
CA VAL A 7 1.49 -1.86 4.52
C VAL A 7 3.00 -2.00 4.31
N ALA A 8 3.38 -2.67 3.24
CA ALA A 8 4.75 -2.70 2.77
C ALA A 8 4.83 -2.16 1.35
N PHE A 9 5.72 -1.22 1.13
CA PHE A 9 5.97 -0.61 -0.17
C PHE A 9 7.12 -1.30 -0.88
N GLN A 10 6.98 -1.54 -2.17
CA GLN A 10 8.02 -2.05 -3.05
C GLN A 10 7.90 -1.35 -4.40
N ARG A 11 9.02 -1.12 -5.10
CA ARG A 11 8.97 -0.68 -6.49
C ARG A 11 8.19 -1.70 -7.33
N VAL A 12 7.38 -1.23 -8.27
CA VAL A 12 6.66 -2.12 -9.20
C VAL A 12 7.66 -2.87 -10.09
N PHE A 13 8.74 -2.20 -10.50
CA PHE A 13 9.77 -2.77 -11.34
C PHE A 13 11.12 -2.88 -10.60
N LYS A 14 11.73 -4.04 -10.69
CA LYS A 14 13.10 -4.30 -10.23
C LYS A 14 14.11 -3.56 -11.10
N THR A 15 13.94 -3.67 -12.39
CA THR A 15 14.67 -2.96 -13.46
C THR A 15 13.65 -2.60 -14.55
N PRO A 16 13.94 -1.64 -15.46
CA PRO A 16 13.00 -1.29 -16.51
C PRO A 16 12.45 -2.51 -17.25
N GLY A 17 11.12 -2.67 -17.23
CA GLY A 17 10.41 -3.78 -17.86
C GLY A 17 10.36 -5.10 -17.09
N VAL A 18 11.05 -5.24 -15.94
CA VAL A 18 11.03 -6.45 -15.11
C VAL A 18 10.32 -6.16 -13.80
N LYS A 19 9.13 -6.71 -13.62
CA LYS A 19 8.32 -6.56 -12.41
C LYS A 19 8.95 -7.24 -11.20
N ASN A 20 8.75 -6.65 -10.03
CA ASN A 20 9.02 -7.30 -8.76
C ASN A 20 7.95 -8.35 -8.48
N GLN A 21 8.39 -9.56 -8.16
CA GLN A 21 7.53 -10.70 -7.89
C GLN A 21 8.11 -11.53 -6.74
N VAL A 22 7.23 -12.02 -5.87
CA VAL A 22 7.58 -12.92 -4.76
C VAL A 22 6.96 -14.28 -5.04
N ALA A 23 7.75 -15.35 -5.06
CA ALA A 23 7.25 -16.69 -5.37
C ALA A 23 6.49 -17.32 -4.19
N ASP A 24 6.93 -17.09 -2.97
CA ASP A 24 6.28 -17.64 -1.77
C ASP A 24 6.11 -16.53 -0.71
N ILE A 25 5.00 -15.81 -0.82
CA ILE A 25 4.71 -14.66 0.05
C ILE A 25 4.30 -15.10 1.47
N ALA A 26 3.94 -16.37 1.66
CA ALA A 26 3.49 -16.92 2.94
C ALA A 26 4.64 -17.24 3.91
N LYS A 27 5.90 -17.23 3.44
CA LYS A 27 7.08 -17.54 4.26
C LYS A 27 7.92 -16.32 4.57
N LYS A 28 8.36 -16.19 5.81
CA LYS A 28 9.26 -15.13 6.27
C LYS A 28 10.57 -15.09 5.48
N ALA A 29 11.09 -16.25 5.11
CA ALA A 29 12.33 -16.39 4.34
C ALA A 29 12.31 -15.62 3.00
N SER A 30 11.14 -15.44 2.38
CA SER A 30 11.00 -14.66 1.15
C SER A 30 11.07 -13.15 1.38
N TRP A 31 10.69 -12.66 2.55
CA TRP A 31 10.68 -11.24 2.91
C TRP A 31 12.03 -10.74 3.43
N THR A 32 12.75 -11.57 4.18
CA THR A 32 14.02 -11.19 4.82
C THR A 32 15.03 -10.57 3.83
N PRO A 33 15.33 -11.19 2.66
CA PRO A 33 16.25 -10.58 1.71
C PRO A 33 15.72 -9.30 1.07
N LEU A 34 14.40 -9.15 0.93
CA LEU A 34 13.78 -7.95 0.35
C LEU A 34 13.82 -6.76 1.33
N LEU A 35 13.68 -7.00 2.62
CA LEU A 35 13.78 -5.96 3.64
C LEU A 35 15.20 -5.40 3.75
N SER A 36 16.22 -6.25 3.58
CA SER A 36 17.64 -5.87 3.64
C SER A 36 18.24 -5.48 2.28
N ALA A 37 17.45 -5.56 1.20
CA ALA A 37 17.95 -5.23 -0.15
C ALA A 37 18.33 -3.75 -0.26
N ALA A 38 19.36 -3.49 -1.07
CA ALA A 38 19.81 -2.12 -1.40
C ALA A 38 19.47 -1.72 -2.86
N ASP A 39 18.76 -2.57 -3.58
CA ASP A 39 18.42 -2.41 -4.99
C ASP A 39 16.89 -2.18 -5.20
N GLY A 40 16.44 -2.26 -6.44
CA GLY A 40 15.04 -2.10 -6.83
C GLY A 40 14.09 -3.17 -6.28
N THR A 41 14.58 -4.20 -5.59
CA THR A 41 13.76 -5.23 -4.93
C THR A 41 13.41 -4.90 -3.49
N LYS A 42 14.00 -3.82 -2.94
CA LYS A 42 13.80 -3.42 -1.53
C LYS A 42 12.32 -3.26 -1.20
N VAL A 43 11.95 -3.87 -0.08
CA VAL A 43 10.65 -3.67 0.57
C VAL A 43 10.84 -2.75 1.78
N THR A 44 9.97 -1.77 1.93
CA THR A 44 9.94 -0.86 3.08
C THR A 44 8.59 -0.96 3.76
N CYS A 45 8.56 -1.43 4.99
CA CYS A 45 7.32 -1.52 5.76
C CYS A 45 6.94 -0.16 6.36
N SER A 46 5.66 0.17 6.31
CA SER A 46 5.12 1.29 7.08
C SER A 46 5.11 0.97 8.57
N PRO A 47 5.08 1.98 9.44
CA PRO A 47 4.58 1.83 10.79
C PRO A 47 3.12 1.37 10.79
N ASN A 48 2.59 1.03 11.98
CA ASN A 48 1.16 0.75 12.11
C ASN A 48 0.34 1.98 11.74
N LEU A 49 -0.68 1.76 10.92
CA LEU A 49 -1.58 2.79 10.43
C LEU A 49 -2.73 2.99 11.40
N ASN A 50 -3.13 4.24 11.59
CA ASN A 50 -4.28 4.62 12.38
C ASN A 50 -5.37 5.17 11.47
N ALA A 51 -6.63 4.90 11.78
CA ALA A 51 -7.79 5.35 11.02
C ALA A 51 -7.63 5.10 9.50
N PRO A 52 -7.31 3.86 9.07
CA PRO A 52 -7.24 3.55 7.64
C PRO A 52 -8.64 3.63 7.04
N GLU A 53 -8.74 4.37 5.95
CA GLU A 53 -9.99 4.55 5.21
C GLU A 53 -9.74 4.29 3.73
N THR A 54 -10.67 3.57 3.11
CA THR A 54 -10.66 3.30 1.67
C THR A 54 -11.95 3.84 1.08
N THR A 55 -11.84 4.81 0.19
CA THR A 55 -12.96 5.37 -0.56
C THR A 55 -13.00 4.72 -1.94
N PRO A 56 -14.01 3.88 -2.23
CA PRO A 56 -14.16 3.24 -3.54
C PRO A 56 -14.27 4.27 -4.66
N GLY A 57 -13.82 3.89 -5.84
CA GLY A 57 -14.06 4.69 -7.04
C GLY A 57 -15.54 4.71 -7.42
N GLU A 58 -16.01 5.87 -7.87
CA GLU A 58 -17.38 6.07 -8.35
C GLU A 58 -17.43 6.04 -9.88
N GLU A 59 -18.57 5.67 -10.43
CA GLU A 59 -18.81 5.76 -11.88
C GLU A 59 -18.75 7.22 -12.33
N ARG A 60 -18.07 7.48 -13.43
CA ARG A 60 -18.04 8.76 -14.09
C ARG A 60 -18.90 8.69 -15.33
N THR A 61 -19.92 9.56 -15.39
CA THR A 61 -20.84 9.64 -16.52
C THR A 61 -20.70 11.00 -17.21
N PHE A 62 -21.05 11.05 -18.48
CA PHE A 62 -21.17 12.27 -19.27
C PHE A 62 -22.58 12.40 -19.81
N GLY A 63 -23.11 13.60 -19.71
CA GLY A 63 -24.40 14.00 -20.27
C GLY A 63 -25.59 13.61 -19.40
N ASP A 64 -26.44 14.60 -19.12
CA ASP A 64 -27.74 14.47 -18.48
C ASP A 64 -28.82 15.02 -19.40
N GLY A 65 -29.98 14.36 -19.43
CA GLY A 65 -31.16 14.86 -20.12
C GLY A 65 -30.94 15.07 -21.62
N ASN A 66 -30.90 16.32 -22.08
CA ASN A 66 -30.80 16.68 -23.49
C ASN A 66 -29.37 16.72 -24.08
N GLU A 67 -28.35 16.49 -23.27
CA GLU A 67 -26.95 16.54 -23.71
C GLU A 67 -26.54 15.29 -24.48
N VAL A 68 -27.28 14.19 -24.35
CA VAL A 68 -27.05 12.93 -25.06
C VAL A 68 -28.29 12.44 -25.75
N VAL A 69 -28.11 11.78 -26.91
CA VAL A 69 -29.22 11.20 -27.65
C VAL A 69 -29.97 10.16 -26.82
N GLY A 70 -31.26 10.40 -26.63
CA GLY A 70 -32.13 9.52 -25.84
C GLY A 70 -32.06 9.76 -24.32
N GLY A 71 -31.33 10.79 -23.83
CA GLY A 71 -31.25 11.14 -22.42
C GLY A 71 -30.54 10.12 -21.52
N ILE A 72 -29.80 9.17 -22.12
CA ILE A 72 -29.06 8.13 -21.38
C ILE A 72 -27.62 8.59 -21.18
N PRO A 73 -27.14 8.76 -19.92
CA PRO A 73 -25.75 9.13 -19.65
C PRO A 73 -24.77 8.10 -20.23
N ILE A 74 -23.67 8.60 -20.77
CA ILE A 74 -22.58 7.74 -21.28
C ILE A 74 -21.58 7.50 -20.14
N SER A 75 -21.29 6.24 -19.84
CA SER A 75 -20.26 5.88 -18.85
C SER A 75 -18.86 6.20 -19.39
N LEU A 76 -18.09 6.97 -18.63
CA LEU A 76 -16.69 7.30 -18.90
C LEU A 76 -15.70 6.44 -18.08
N GLY A 77 -16.19 5.38 -17.44
CA GLY A 77 -15.40 4.54 -16.54
C GLY A 77 -15.53 4.95 -15.08
N SER A 78 -14.60 4.54 -14.23
CA SER A 78 -14.61 4.82 -12.81
C SER A 78 -13.50 5.77 -12.38
N SER A 79 -13.74 6.51 -11.30
CA SER A 79 -12.68 7.24 -10.61
C SER A 79 -11.74 6.26 -9.87
N PRO A 80 -10.51 6.66 -9.53
CA PRO A 80 -9.61 5.84 -8.74
C PRO A 80 -10.17 5.57 -7.34
N THR A 81 -9.87 4.39 -6.78
CA THR A 81 -10.05 4.13 -5.35
C THR A 81 -8.98 4.88 -4.57
N GLU A 82 -9.39 5.62 -3.54
CA GLU A 82 -8.47 6.37 -2.68
C GLU A 82 -8.27 5.66 -1.35
N PHE A 83 -7.04 5.70 -0.85
CA PHE A 83 -6.69 5.23 0.50
C PHE A 83 -6.09 6.37 1.29
N ALA A 84 -6.49 6.50 2.54
CA ALA A 84 -5.92 7.46 3.49
C ALA A 84 -5.72 6.80 4.85
N ALA A 85 -4.68 7.20 5.56
CA ALA A 85 -4.41 6.76 6.92
C ALA A 85 -3.54 7.78 7.67
N VAL A 86 -3.39 7.59 8.98
CA VAL A 86 -2.60 8.44 9.85
C VAL A 86 -1.50 7.62 10.50
N ILE A 87 -0.27 8.11 10.44
CA ILE A 87 0.89 7.56 11.14
C ILE A 87 1.13 8.42 12.39
N ARG A 88 1.17 7.79 13.57
CA ARG A 88 1.34 8.49 14.85
C ARG A 88 2.64 8.09 15.53
N ARG A 89 3.24 9.04 16.26
CA ARG A 89 4.39 8.82 17.17
C ARG A 89 5.56 8.08 16.50
N GLN A 90 5.90 8.44 15.26
CA GLN A 90 7.04 7.83 14.58
C GLN A 90 8.22 8.80 14.50
N PRO A 91 9.47 8.27 14.54
CA PRO A 91 10.66 9.08 14.28
C PRO A 91 10.59 9.72 12.88
N GLN A 92 11.05 10.95 12.76
CA GLN A 92 11.05 11.66 11.48
C GLN A 92 11.94 10.98 10.43
N SER A 93 12.91 10.18 10.84
CA SER A 93 13.73 9.35 9.93
C SER A 93 12.89 8.33 9.15
N VAL A 94 11.92 7.69 9.80
CA VAL A 94 10.98 6.75 9.16
C VAL A 94 10.10 7.48 8.16
N ILE A 95 9.55 8.63 8.55
CA ILE A 95 8.72 9.46 7.66
C ILE A 95 9.54 9.95 6.45
N ALA A 96 10.80 10.34 6.66
CA ALA A 96 11.68 10.76 5.57
C ALA A 96 11.98 9.60 4.57
N GLN A 97 12.10 8.36 5.04
CA GLN A 97 12.22 7.19 4.15
C GLN A 97 10.96 7.00 3.31
N LEU A 98 9.78 7.11 3.91
CA LEU A 98 8.50 7.01 3.18
C LEU A 98 8.36 8.15 2.16
N LYS A 99 8.76 9.37 2.51
CA LYS A 99 8.73 10.53 1.58
C LYS A 99 9.61 10.31 0.35
N LYS A 100 10.74 9.62 0.47
CA LYS A 100 11.61 9.32 -0.69
C LYS A 100 10.89 8.45 -1.74
N MET A 101 9.92 7.64 -1.32
CA MET A 101 9.17 6.75 -2.23
C MET A 101 8.07 7.48 -3.01
N MET A 102 7.71 8.72 -2.64
CA MET A 102 6.65 9.50 -3.31
C MET A 102 6.97 9.79 -4.79
N CYS A 103 8.26 9.81 -5.16
CA CYS A 103 8.70 10.10 -6.53
C CYS A 103 8.99 8.81 -7.34
N GLU A 104 8.67 7.64 -6.81
CA GLU A 104 8.96 6.35 -7.43
C GLU A 104 7.65 5.65 -7.86
N GLU A 105 7.75 4.75 -8.85
CA GLU A 105 6.66 3.84 -9.18
C GLU A 105 6.63 2.71 -8.17
N VAL A 106 5.80 2.87 -7.15
CA VAL A 106 5.67 1.90 -6.06
C VAL A 106 4.34 1.17 -6.12
N GLY A 107 4.35 -0.03 -5.56
CA GLY A 107 3.15 -0.78 -5.22
C GLY A 107 3.15 -1.12 -3.73
N VAL A 108 2.03 -1.62 -3.25
CA VAL A 108 1.81 -1.95 -1.84
C VAL A 108 1.40 -3.39 -1.65
N TYR A 109 1.90 -4.01 -0.59
CA TYR A 109 1.31 -5.18 0.05
C TYR A 109 0.53 -4.70 1.26
N ILE A 110 -0.69 -5.19 1.46
CA ILE A 110 -1.60 -4.75 2.51
C ILE A 110 -1.66 -5.83 3.59
N PHE A 111 -1.50 -5.45 4.85
CA PHE A 111 -1.60 -6.35 6.00
C PHE A 111 -2.80 -5.93 6.86
N ASP A 112 -3.71 -6.88 7.08
CA ASP A 112 -4.88 -6.63 7.93
C ASP A 112 -4.61 -6.97 9.39
N ILE A 113 -5.57 -6.70 10.26
CA ILE A 113 -5.50 -6.94 11.70
C ILE A 113 -5.28 -8.43 12.04
N ASN A 114 -5.65 -9.34 11.15
CA ASN A 114 -5.47 -10.79 11.32
C ASN A 114 -4.14 -11.28 10.73
N GLY A 115 -3.31 -10.37 10.20
CA GLY A 115 -2.05 -10.70 9.56
C GLY A 115 -2.19 -11.31 8.15
N MET A 116 -3.36 -11.20 7.51
CA MET A 116 -3.51 -11.59 6.11
C MET A 116 -2.78 -10.63 5.19
N ILE A 117 -2.19 -11.15 4.12
CA ILE A 117 -1.44 -10.39 3.13
C ILE A 117 -2.29 -10.21 1.88
N GLY A 118 -2.67 -8.97 1.55
CA GLY A 118 -3.31 -8.61 0.29
C GLY A 118 -2.27 -8.20 -0.76
N CYS A 119 -2.32 -8.82 -1.92
CA CYS A 119 -1.40 -8.59 -3.04
C CYS A 119 -2.06 -8.96 -4.36
N LEU A 120 -1.42 -8.69 -5.48
CA LEU A 120 -1.84 -9.19 -6.78
C LEU A 120 -1.19 -10.56 -7.05
N ALA A 121 -1.91 -11.43 -7.75
CA ALA A 121 -1.39 -12.71 -8.24
C ALA A 121 -1.29 -12.69 -9.76
N ASP A 122 -0.32 -13.42 -10.29
CA ASP A 122 -0.20 -13.68 -11.73
C ASP A 122 -1.43 -14.44 -12.27
N ASN A 123 -1.95 -15.35 -11.49
CA ASN A 123 -3.19 -16.09 -11.76
C ASN A 123 -3.97 -16.28 -10.44
N PRO A 124 -5.09 -15.58 -10.22
CA PRO A 124 -5.86 -15.68 -8.98
C PRO A 124 -6.36 -17.08 -8.64
N SER A 125 -6.63 -17.92 -9.67
CA SER A 125 -7.12 -19.29 -9.47
C SER A 125 -6.01 -20.28 -9.09
N ASN A 126 -4.77 -20.02 -9.49
CA ASN A 126 -3.61 -20.85 -9.17
C ASN A 126 -2.35 -19.96 -9.12
N PRO A 127 -2.17 -19.20 -8.04
CA PRO A 127 -1.10 -18.23 -7.94
C PRO A 127 0.26 -18.91 -7.84
N THR A 128 1.19 -18.51 -8.70
CA THR A 128 2.59 -18.96 -8.66
C THR A 128 3.53 -17.83 -8.29
N LYS A 129 3.12 -16.57 -8.48
CA LYS A 129 3.88 -15.37 -8.18
C LYS A 129 2.94 -14.27 -7.68
N TYR A 130 3.46 -13.48 -6.76
CA TYR A 130 2.75 -12.39 -6.12
C TYR A 130 3.44 -11.07 -6.39
N GLU A 131 2.67 -10.05 -6.73
CA GLU A 131 3.13 -8.71 -7.08
C GLU A 131 2.57 -7.69 -6.08
N PRO A 132 3.27 -6.58 -5.81
CA PRO A 132 2.68 -5.48 -5.07
C PRO A 132 1.56 -4.84 -5.88
N ILE A 133 0.50 -4.36 -5.23
CA ILE A 133 -0.61 -3.65 -5.87
C ILE A 133 -0.09 -2.27 -6.31
N PRO A 134 -0.04 -1.94 -7.61
CA PRO A 134 0.47 -0.66 -8.08
C PRO A 134 -0.38 0.51 -7.56
N ILE A 135 0.28 1.52 -7.02
CA ILE A 135 -0.34 2.75 -6.55
C ILE A 135 0.19 3.96 -7.31
N PHE A 136 -0.51 5.07 -7.22
CA PHE A 136 -0.06 6.36 -7.75
C PHE A 136 -0.51 7.50 -6.85
N SER A 137 0.03 8.68 -7.07
CA SER A 137 -0.24 9.87 -6.24
C SER A 137 -0.02 9.61 -4.75
N MET A 138 1.04 8.84 -4.41
CA MET A 138 1.41 8.63 -3.01
C MET A 138 1.80 9.98 -2.40
N PHE A 139 1.25 10.29 -1.24
CA PHE A 139 1.53 11.49 -0.48
C PHE A 139 1.79 11.14 0.99
N VAL A 140 2.85 11.69 1.54
CA VAL A 140 3.18 11.62 2.96
C VAL A 140 3.31 13.04 3.46
N GLY A 141 2.36 13.45 4.31
CA GLY A 141 2.28 14.81 4.84
C GLY A 141 3.40 15.13 5.83
N ASP A 142 3.60 16.43 6.06
CA ASP A 142 4.47 16.90 7.11
C ASP A 142 3.89 16.63 8.49
N TYR A 143 4.73 16.77 9.51
CA TYR A 143 4.33 16.52 10.88
C TYR A 143 3.30 17.57 11.34
N SER A 144 2.18 17.08 11.84
CA SER A 144 1.15 17.86 12.49
C SER A 144 1.30 17.72 14.00
N PHE A 145 1.49 18.82 14.70
CA PHE A 145 1.54 18.84 16.16
C PHE A 145 0.17 18.52 16.74
N GLY A 146 0.12 17.61 17.70
CA GLY A 146 -1.09 17.38 18.48
C GLY A 146 -1.44 18.62 19.31
N GLY A 147 -2.73 18.89 19.47
CA GLY A 147 -3.22 19.85 20.46
C GLY A 147 -3.12 19.32 21.88
N TYR A 148 -3.83 19.96 22.80
CA TYR A 148 -3.85 19.60 24.23
C TYR A 148 -4.19 18.11 24.48
N ASP A 149 -5.12 17.56 23.70
CA ASP A 149 -5.58 16.16 23.80
C ASP A 149 -5.10 15.28 22.64
N GLY A 150 -4.20 15.77 21.78
CA GLY A 150 -3.77 15.08 20.56
C GLY A 150 -2.29 14.70 20.55
N THR A 151 -1.96 13.64 19.83
CA THR A 151 -0.58 13.24 19.55
C THR A 151 -0.17 13.70 18.17
N GLY A 152 1.11 14.06 18.01
CA GLY A 152 1.65 14.39 16.70
C GLY A 152 1.51 13.27 15.69
N SER A 153 1.24 13.63 14.45
CA SER A 153 0.91 12.68 13.38
C SER A 153 1.36 13.16 12.00
N ASN A 154 1.49 12.20 11.08
CA ASN A 154 1.67 12.44 9.66
C ASN A 154 0.56 11.74 8.90
N ASN A 155 -0.03 12.40 7.92
CA ASN A 155 -1.00 11.78 7.03
C ASN A 155 -0.28 11.03 5.91
N ILE A 156 -0.83 9.89 5.50
CA ILE A 156 -0.39 9.15 4.32
C ILE A 156 -1.60 8.82 3.46
N SER A 157 -1.48 8.98 2.15
CA SER A 157 -2.54 8.64 1.21
C SER A 157 -1.96 8.21 -0.14
N TRP A 158 -2.75 7.47 -0.90
CA TRP A 158 -2.47 7.10 -2.29
C TRP A 158 -3.74 6.71 -3.02
N LYS A 159 -3.60 6.47 -4.32
CA LYS A 159 -4.71 6.04 -5.19
C LYS A 159 -4.36 4.73 -5.87
N PHE A 160 -5.38 3.88 -6.01
CA PHE A 160 -5.31 2.68 -6.83
C PHE A 160 -5.94 2.96 -8.20
N LYS A 161 -5.40 2.32 -9.24
CA LYS A 161 -6.01 2.40 -10.58
C LYS A 161 -7.39 1.73 -10.60
N PRO A 162 -8.31 2.14 -11.49
CA PRO A 162 -9.53 1.38 -11.72
C PRO A 162 -9.23 -0.10 -12.00
N ASN A 163 -10.09 -0.99 -11.52
CA ASN A 163 -9.97 -2.45 -11.65
C ASN A 163 -8.72 -3.07 -10.96
N TRP A 164 -8.12 -2.37 -10.00
CA TRP A 164 -6.94 -2.83 -9.26
C TRP A 164 -7.18 -4.14 -8.51
N SER A 165 -8.43 -4.44 -8.17
CA SER A 165 -8.81 -5.61 -7.38
C SER A 165 -9.11 -6.88 -8.19
N ASP A 166 -9.06 -6.83 -9.53
CA ASP A 166 -9.42 -7.97 -10.39
C ASP A 166 -8.54 -9.22 -10.13
N ASN A 167 -7.25 -8.99 -9.86
CA ASN A 167 -6.29 -10.05 -9.54
C ASN A 167 -5.86 -10.04 -8.07
N LEU A 168 -6.68 -9.43 -7.20
CA LEU A 168 -6.38 -9.35 -5.77
C LEU A 168 -6.56 -10.70 -5.10
N VAL A 169 -5.58 -11.11 -4.34
CA VAL A 169 -5.60 -12.32 -3.53
C VAL A 169 -5.20 -12.03 -2.09
N PHE A 170 -5.72 -12.85 -1.18
CA PHE A 170 -5.38 -12.77 0.24
C PHE A 170 -4.68 -14.05 0.65
N VAL A 171 -3.45 -13.91 1.14
CA VAL A 171 -2.61 -15.04 1.54
C VAL A 171 -2.42 -15.01 3.04
N LYS A 172 -2.63 -16.17 3.67
CA LYS A 172 -2.34 -16.33 5.11
C LYS A 172 -0.88 -16.72 5.28
N PRO A 173 -0.09 -15.98 6.07
CA PRO A 173 1.27 -16.36 6.42
C PRO A 173 1.31 -17.72 7.14
N GLN A 174 2.39 -18.48 6.94
CA GLN A 174 2.56 -19.81 7.52
C GLN A 174 3.43 -19.80 8.77
N ASP A 175 4.53 -19.02 8.77
CA ASP A 175 5.59 -19.08 9.76
C ASP A 175 5.95 -17.72 10.40
N PHE A 176 5.16 -16.68 10.13
CA PHE A 176 5.40 -15.34 10.67
C PHE A 176 4.12 -14.51 10.77
N ASN A 177 4.19 -13.41 11.55
CA ASN A 177 3.14 -12.39 11.58
C ASN A 177 3.65 -11.11 10.89
N PRO A 178 3.04 -10.67 9.76
CA PRO A 178 3.49 -9.48 9.03
C PRO A 178 3.48 -8.19 9.87
N LEU A 179 2.61 -8.12 10.87
CA LEU A 179 2.46 -6.93 11.71
C LEU A 179 3.66 -6.72 12.63
N THR A 180 4.21 -7.81 13.18
CA THR A 180 5.30 -7.78 14.17
C THR A 180 6.66 -8.14 13.58
N ASP A 181 6.71 -9.08 12.64
CA ASP A 181 7.96 -9.70 12.19
C ASP A 181 8.60 -9.04 10.98
N LEU A 182 7.82 -8.25 10.23
CA LEU A 182 8.33 -7.46 9.11
C LEU A 182 8.72 -6.06 9.60
N VAL A 183 9.97 -5.91 10.01
CA VAL A 183 10.55 -4.66 10.51
C VAL A 183 11.67 -4.21 9.57
N ASN A 184 11.74 -2.91 9.29
CA ASN A 184 12.85 -2.36 8.51
C ASN A 184 14.16 -2.44 9.31
N PRO A 185 15.27 -2.94 8.74
CA PRO A 185 16.54 -3.09 9.46
C PRO A 185 17.08 -1.79 10.08
N ASP A 186 16.75 -0.64 9.50
CA ASP A 186 17.25 0.67 9.95
C ASP A 186 16.36 1.32 11.04
N SER A 187 15.31 0.64 11.51
CA SER A 187 14.37 1.19 12.50
C SER A 187 14.77 0.93 13.96
N ASP A 188 15.75 0.05 14.19
CA ASP A 188 16.14 -0.38 15.55
C ASP A 188 17.11 0.58 16.26
N SER A 189 17.54 1.69 15.65
CA SER A 189 18.55 2.58 16.25
C SER A 189 18.00 3.75 17.08
N SER A 190 16.71 3.75 17.47
CA SER A 190 16.15 4.88 18.24
C SER A 190 15.07 4.50 19.25
N SER A 191 15.27 3.40 19.99
CA SER A 191 14.43 3.10 21.17
C SER A 191 15.15 3.37 22.50
N GLU A 192 15.96 4.42 22.57
CA GLU A 192 16.46 4.94 23.85
C GLU A 192 16.44 6.47 23.81
N ILE A 193 15.35 7.05 24.26
CA ILE A 193 15.29 8.29 25.05
C ILE A 193 14.03 8.25 25.90
#